data_144cd7031a8d77318e84122d371c0811
#
_entry.id   144cd7031a8d77318e84122d371c0811
#
_cell.length_a   1.000
_cell.length_b   1.000
_cell.length_c   1.000
_cell.angle_alpha   90.00
_cell.angle_beta   90.00
_cell.angle_gamma   90.00
#
_symmetry.space_group_name_H-M   'P 1'
#
loop_
_entity.id
_entity.type
_entity.pdbx_description
1 polymer ?
#
loop_
_entity_poly.entity_id
_entity_poly.type
_entity_poly.pdbx_seq_one_letter_code
_entity_poly.pdbx_strand_id
1 'polypeptide(L)'
;MMRICGRAVLRGVLRDQSRRSLQVSLRPAAVPHALRFKSTEVATEDISALDASLENASSEVIDSPILAPKVVEKSPKEELMSQGLSERLCNNLVKIGVTHLFPVQLATLPALKEGKDLIVRSKTGSGKTLAFALPIIDRIYMEQANGGRTGPGAPRAVVLAPTRELALQVHKEFERLAPDLRCVSVYGGAPIGRQLASLSRQVDVVIGTPGRMVDLVQRGNLDLSNVAAATLDEADEMLKQGFEEEIEIIYSAMPPKDKRQNLLFSATVSPEIRHAAKSFLNEGIVVDLVGDNAQSVPSDIKMIAMPAHRGKRFEAIAQILSNVCKGRNSSRALVFLPTKGMTEELCSSKAIVGSGVRCNPMHGDMQQQAREVALSAFRDGRINCLVATDVAARGLDIPEVDYVIHFEVPQQIESFVHRTGRTGRAGRAGTNILLYSPGEDSLTRLERTLKTKFE
;
A
#
# COMPACT_ATOMS: atom_id res chain seq x y z
N MET A 1 28.11 -33.55 -12.51
CA MET A 1 26.84 -34.06 -11.96
C MET A 1 25.86 -32.98 -11.48
N MET A 2 26.28 -31.72 -11.24
CA MET A 2 25.40 -30.60 -10.79
C MET A 2 24.52 -29.90 -11.86
N ARG A 3 24.68 -30.18 -13.14
CA ARG A 3 23.89 -29.54 -14.23
C ARG A 3 22.48 -30.09 -14.43
N ILE A 4 22.16 -31.24 -13.88
CA ILE A 4 20.90 -31.97 -14.17
C ILE A 4 19.80 -31.67 -13.13
N CYS A 5 20.16 -31.38 -11.89
CA CYS A 5 19.17 -31.16 -10.80
C CYS A 5 18.41 -29.82 -10.94
N GLY A 6 19.06 -28.74 -11.36
CA GLY A 6 18.40 -27.43 -11.49
C GLY A 6 17.38 -27.34 -12.63
N ARG A 7 17.55 -28.13 -13.69
CA ARG A 7 16.58 -28.16 -14.82
C ARG A 7 15.29 -28.92 -14.51
N ALA A 8 15.38 -29.92 -13.67
CA ALA A 8 14.20 -30.73 -13.31
C ALA A 8 13.28 -29.99 -12.34
N VAL A 9 13.83 -29.28 -11.36
CA VAL A 9 13.04 -28.51 -10.38
C VAL A 9 12.32 -27.33 -11.06
N LEU A 10 12.99 -26.60 -11.96
CA LEU A 10 12.38 -25.51 -12.72
C LEU A 10 11.25 -26.00 -13.65
N ARG A 11 11.39 -27.16 -14.29
CA ARG A 11 10.33 -27.69 -15.15
C ARG A 11 9.11 -28.22 -14.40
N GLY A 12 9.28 -28.75 -13.21
CA GLY A 12 8.18 -29.20 -12.36
C GLY A 12 7.33 -28.05 -11.83
N VAL A 13 7.98 -27.03 -11.32
CA VAL A 13 7.33 -25.83 -10.74
C VAL A 13 6.57 -25.01 -11.80
N LEU A 14 7.09 -24.92 -13.02
CA LEU A 14 6.51 -24.10 -14.09
C LEU A 14 5.38 -24.78 -14.87
N ARG A 15 5.27 -26.13 -14.84
CA ARG A 15 4.18 -26.85 -15.49
C ARG A 15 2.87 -26.82 -14.72
N ASP A 16 2.92 -26.66 -13.40
CA ASP A 16 1.73 -26.71 -12.55
C ASP A 16 0.85 -25.46 -12.65
N GLN A 17 1.44 -24.31 -12.98
CA GLN A 17 0.69 -23.05 -13.13
C GLN A 17 -0.10 -22.92 -14.44
N SER A 18 0.29 -23.65 -15.51
CA SER A 18 -0.39 -23.56 -16.82
C SER A 18 -1.66 -24.40 -16.94
N ARG A 19 -2.01 -25.20 -15.92
CA ARG A 19 -3.18 -26.11 -15.96
C ARG A 19 -4.35 -25.74 -15.04
N ARG A 20 -4.26 -24.66 -14.24
CA ARG A 20 -5.30 -24.30 -13.26
C ARG A 20 -6.16 -23.07 -13.62
N SER A 21 -6.22 -22.70 -14.86
CA SER A 21 -7.21 -21.72 -15.31
C SER A 21 -8.44 -22.41 -15.88
N LEU A 22 -9.30 -22.93 -15.01
CA LEU A 22 -10.74 -23.14 -15.33
C LEU A 22 -11.48 -23.65 -14.07
N GLN A 23 -12.56 -22.95 -13.76
CA GLN A 23 -13.58 -23.25 -12.75
C GLN A 23 -13.29 -22.80 -11.31
N VAL A 24 -13.58 -21.54 -11.01
CA VAL A 24 -13.91 -21.09 -9.65
C VAL A 24 -15.43 -20.96 -9.55
N SER A 25 -16.02 -21.98 -8.94
CA SER A 25 -17.37 -21.93 -8.40
C SER A 25 -17.36 -21.06 -7.14
N LEU A 26 -18.11 -19.96 -7.16
CA LEU A 26 -18.32 -19.07 -6.03
C LEU A 26 -19.07 -19.82 -4.91
N ARG A 27 -18.40 -20.07 -3.79
CA ARG A 27 -19.02 -20.32 -2.49
C ARG A 27 -18.62 -19.22 -1.54
N PRO A 28 -19.55 -18.61 -0.80
CA PRO A 28 -19.23 -17.54 0.13
C PRO A 28 -18.45 -18.09 1.33
N ALA A 29 -17.32 -17.47 1.64
CA ALA A 29 -16.53 -17.77 2.82
C ALA A 29 -17.21 -17.26 4.08
N ALA A 30 -17.31 -18.12 5.08
CA ALA A 30 -17.85 -17.83 6.40
C ALA A 30 -16.99 -16.77 7.13
N VAL A 31 -17.66 -15.80 7.72
CA VAL A 31 -17.09 -14.77 8.59
C VAL A 31 -16.68 -15.39 9.93
N PRO A 32 -15.46 -15.24 10.43
CA PRO A 32 -15.14 -15.62 11.81
C PRO A 32 -15.67 -14.55 12.78
N HIS A 33 -16.62 -14.95 13.63
CA HIS A 33 -16.94 -14.26 14.86
C HIS A 33 -15.76 -14.32 15.82
N ALA A 34 -15.33 -13.20 16.38
CA ALA A 34 -15.10 -12.97 17.82
C ALA A 34 -14.25 -11.71 18.06
N LEU A 35 -14.92 -10.60 18.31
CA LEU A 35 -14.39 -9.55 19.18
C LEU A 35 -15.03 -9.77 20.57
N ARG A 36 -14.27 -10.31 21.50
CA ARG A 36 -14.65 -10.40 22.91
C ARG A 36 -14.39 -9.06 23.58
N PHE A 37 -15.45 -8.34 23.90
CA PHE A 37 -15.44 -7.32 24.95
C PHE A 37 -15.54 -8.03 26.31
N LYS A 38 -14.66 -7.68 27.23
CA LYS A 38 -14.81 -8.01 28.65
C LYS A 38 -15.92 -7.11 29.22
N SER A 39 -17.05 -7.69 29.57
CA SER A 39 -18.03 -7.07 30.44
C SER A 39 -17.92 -7.65 31.84
N THR A 40 -17.96 -6.78 32.80
CA THR A 40 -18.05 -6.96 34.25
C THR A 40 -19.22 -7.84 34.65
N GLU A 41 -18.99 -8.66 35.68
CA GLU A 41 -19.95 -9.52 36.36
C GLU A 41 -21.15 -8.75 36.90
N VAL A 42 -22.34 -9.26 36.62
CA VAL A 42 -23.55 -9.00 37.42
C VAL A 42 -24.18 -10.36 37.74
N ALA A 43 -24.58 -10.46 38.99
CA ALA A 43 -24.99 -11.65 39.71
C ALA A 43 -26.17 -12.43 39.12
N THR A 44 -26.09 -13.75 39.26
CA THR A 44 -27.14 -14.73 39.02
C THR A 44 -28.13 -14.72 40.22
N GLU A 45 -29.39 -14.38 40.00
CA GLU A 45 -30.50 -14.80 40.84
C GLU A 45 -31.77 -15.00 39.96
N ASP A 46 -32.42 -16.17 40.21
CA ASP A 46 -33.81 -16.53 39.88
C ASP A 46 -34.24 -16.71 38.42
N ILE A 47 -33.99 -17.92 37.92
CA ILE A 47 -34.76 -18.52 36.82
C ILE A 47 -35.36 -19.85 37.35
N SER A 48 -36.40 -19.78 38.19
CA SER A 48 -37.16 -20.95 38.60
C SER A 48 -38.69 -20.75 38.71
N ALA A 49 -39.22 -19.66 38.13
CA ALA A 49 -40.62 -19.33 38.27
C ALA A 49 -41.40 -19.14 36.95
N LEU A 50 -40.96 -19.66 35.83
CA LEU A 50 -41.60 -19.45 34.52
C LEU A 50 -42.02 -20.73 33.78
N ASP A 51 -41.94 -21.92 34.44
CA ASP A 51 -42.29 -23.20 33.81
C ASP A 51 -43.65 -23.79 34.13
N ALA A 52 -44.60 -22.99 34.67
CA ALA A 52 -45.88 -23.51 35.11
C ALA A 52 -47.13 -22.84 34.47
N SER A 53 -47.06 -22.18 33.34
CA SER A 53 -48.22 -21.51 32.74
C SER A 53 -48.42 -21.68 31.22
N LEU A 54 -47.85 -22.71 30.59
CA LEU A 54 -47.99 -22.98 29.15
C LEU A 54 -48.67 -24.31 28.83
N GLU A 55 -49.53 -24.84 29.67
CA GLU A 55 -50.46 -25.91 29.30
C GLU A 55 -51.89 -25.38 29.41
N ASN A 56 -52.38 -24.69 28.39
CA ASN A 56 -53.80 -24.57 27.99
C ASN A 56 -53.98 -23.37 27.05
N ALA A 57 -53.68 -23.53 25.78
CA ALA A 57 -54.27 -22.72 24.74
C ALA A 57 -54.43 -23.56 23.47
N SER A 58 -55.68 -23.87 23.18
CA SER A 58 -56.14 -24.63 22.00
C SER A 58 -55.75 -23.95 20.69
N SER A 59 -55.35 -24.80 19.77
CA SER A 59 -55.14 -24.63 18.33
C SER A 59 -56.09 -23.68 17.62
N GLU A 60 -55.62 -22.52 17.17
CA GLU A 60 -56.04 -21.87 15.91
C GLU A 60 -54.82 -21.70 15.01
N VAL A 61 -54.80 -22.49 13.95
CA VAL A 61 -53.83 -22.38 12.88
C VAL A 61 -54.21 -21.17 12.05
N ILE A 62 -53.55 -20.04 12.27
CA ILE A 62 -53.58 -18.90 11.37
C ILE A 62 -52.42 -19.11 10.37
N ASP A 63 -52.76 -19.66 9.21
CA ASP A 63 -51.86 -19.79 8.07
C ASP A 63 -51.69 -18.40 7.41
N SER A 64 -50.82 -17.61 7.97
CA SER A 64 -50.33 -16.37 7.36
C SER A 64 -48.87 -16.59 6.98
N PRO A 65 -48.48 -16.42 5.71
CA PRO A 65 -47.08 -16.54 5.33
C PRO A 65 -46.29 -15.46 6.05
N ILE A 66 -45.43 -15.85 6.99
CA ILE A 66 -44.43 -14.97 7.57
C ILE A 66 -43.50 -14.57 6.41
N LEU A 67 -43.74 -13.39 5.84
CA LEU A 67 -42.85 -12.74 4.92
C LEU A 67 -41.55 -12.51 5.72
N ALA A 68 -40.54 -13.36 5.40
CA ALA A 68 -39.19 -13.09 5.87
C ALA A 68 -38.86 -11.63 5.52
N PRO A 69 -38.26 -10.85 6.44
CA PRO A 69 -37.93 -9.47 6.15
C PRO A 69 -37.06 -9.46 4.92
N LYS A 70 -37.51 -8.82 3.83
CA LYS A 70 -36.69 -8.55 2.65
C LYS A 70 -35.45 -7.84 3.16
N VAL A 71 -34.30 -8.51 3.09
CA VAL A 71 -33.00 -7.85 3.27
C VAL A 71 -32.93 -6.84 2.15
N VAL A 72 -33.18 -5.58 2.46
CA VAL A 72 -33.01 -4.49 1.52
C VAL A 72 -31.51 -4.35 1.34
N GLU A 73 -30.99 -4.90 0.24
CA GLU A 73 -29.59 -4.67 -0.13
C GLU A 73 -29.41 -3.18 -0.32
N LYS A 74 -28.60 -2.57 0.55
CA LYS A 74 -28.24 -1.15 0.43
C LYS A 74 -27.51 -0.95 -0.89
N SER A 75 -27.80 0.13 -1.58
CA SER A 75 -26.99 0.53 -2.73
C SER A 75 -25.55 0.84 -2.28
N PRO A 76 -24.54 0.70 -3.16
CA PRO A 76 -23.16 1.04 -2.82
C PRO A 76 -23.01 2.46 -2.25
N LYS A 77 -23.80 3.41 -2.72
CA LYS A 77 -23.83 4.77 -2.20
C LYS A 77 -24.34 4.82 -0.77
N GLU A 78 -25.46 4.15 -0.46
CA GLU A 78 -26.04 4.08 0.88
C GLU A 78 -25.10 3.38 1.86
N GLU A 79 -24.39 2.36 1.41
CA GLU A 79 -23.35 1.70 2.20
C GLU A 79 -22.25 2.70 2.60
N LEU A 80 -21.65 3.40 1.62
CA LEU A 80 -20.62 4.41 1.87
C LEU A 80 -21.12 5.57 2.74
N MET A 81 -22.35 6.03 2.53
CA MET A 81 -22.98 7.06 3.38
C MET A 81 -23.20 6.56 4.81
N SER A 82 -23.52 5.29 5.01
CA SER A 82 -23.66 4.70 6.35
C SER A 82 -22.34 4.69 7.15
N GLN A 83 -21.19 4.76 6.47
CA GLN A 83 -19.86 4.98 7.09
C GLN A 83 -19.62 6.46 7.42
N GLY A 84 -20.59 7.33 7.14
CA GLY A 84 -20.59 8.75 7.47
C GLY A 84 -19.82 9.62 6.48
N LEU A 85 -19.53 9.18 5.27
CA LEU A 85 -19.00 10.02 4.21
C LEU A 85 -20.08 10.92 3.62
N SER A 86 -19.70 12.13 3.16
CA SER A 86 -20.63 13.06 2.52
C SER A 86 -21.17 12.51 1.21
N GLU A 87 -22.38 12.92 0.85
CA GLU A 87 -23.03 12.49 -0.39
C GLU A 87 -22.18 12.82 -1.63
N ARG A 88 -21.55 14.00 -1.64
CA ARG A 88 -20.67 14.45 -2.75
C ARG A 88 -19.52 13.48 -2.95
N LEU A 89 -18.84 13.08 -1.87
CA LEU A 89 -17.74 12.11 -1.94
C LEU A 89 -18.23 10.73 -2.35
N CYS A 90 -19.35 10.25 -1.77
CA CYS A 90 -19.96 8.96 -2.13
C CYS A 90 -20.32 8.88 -3.61
N ASN A 91 -20.87 9.97 -4.18
CA ASN A 91 -21.17 10.04 -5.61
C ASN A 91 -19.90 9.89 -6.47
N ASN A 92 -18.79 10.51 -6.06
CA ASN A 92 -17.51 10.36 -6.77
C ASN A 92 -16.97 8.92 -6.65
N LEU A 93 -17.02 8.33 -5.45
CA LEU A 93 -16.55 6.95 -5.20
C LEU A 93 -17.29 5.93 -6.07
N VAL A 94 -18.63 6.02 -6.12
CA VAL A 94 -19.44 5.12 -6.95
C VAL A 94 -19.12 5.28 -8.44
N LYS A 95 -18.94 6.53 -8.94
CA LYS A 95 -18.55 6.78 -10.33
C LYS A 95 -17.24 6.11 -10.74
N ILE A 96 -16.29 5.98 -9.82
CA ILE A 96 -14.99 5.36 -10.07
C ILE A 96 -14.94 3.87 -9.68
N GLY A 97 -16.11 3.26 -9.34
CA GLY A 97 -16.24 1.84 -9.04
C GLY A 97 -15.83 1.44 -7.63
N VAL A 98 -15.68 2.39 -6.70
CA VAL A 98 -15.46 2.09 -5.28
C VAL A 98 -16.83 1.89 -4.61
N THR A 99 -17.15 0.63 -4.32
CA THR A 99 -18.45 0.23 -3.78
C THR A 99 -18.42 -0.11 -2.29
N HIS A 100 -17.23 -0.40 -1.75
CA HIS A 100 -17.00 -0.72 -0.33
C HIS A 100 -15.62 -0.26 0.11
N LEU A 101 -15.44 -0.08 1.41
CA LEU A 101 -14.18 0.31 2.01
C LEU A 101 -13.38 -0.90 2.49
N PHE A 102 -12.07 -0.81 2.39
CA PHE A 102 -11.14 -1.83 2.90
C PHE A 102 -10.99 -1.76 4.43
N PRO A 103 -10.51 -2.84 5.08
CA PRO A 103 -10.39 -2.88 6.54
C PRO A 103 -9.61 -1.71 7.14
N VAL A 104 -8.53 -1.24 6.49
CA VAL A 104 -7.76 -0.09 6.99
C VAL A 104 -8.57 1.20 6.95
N GLN A 105 -9.40 1.39 5.92
CA GLN A 105 -10.25 2.56 5.77
C GLN A 105 -11.37 2.56 6.83
N LEU A 106 -12.02 1.41 7.02
CA LEU A 106 -13.05 1.23 8.04
C LEU A 106 -12.52 1.43 9.46
N ALA A 107 -11.31 0.92 9.75
CA ALA A 107 -10.71 1.03 11.08
C ALA A 107 -10.26 2.45 11.42
N THR A 108 -9.89 3.26 10.43
CA THR A 108 -9.36 4.61 10.66
C THR A 108 -10.41 5.70 10.55
N LEU A 109 -11.42 5.53 9.70
CA LEU A 109 -12.40 6.56 9.35
C LEU A 109 -13.13 7.18 10.57
N PRO A 110 -13.63 6.41 11.57
CA PRO A 110 -14.31 7.00 12.73
C PRO A 110 -13.44 8.00 13.50
N ALA A 111 -12.22 7.60 13.87
CA ALA A 111 -11.30 8.46 14.62
C ALA A 111 -10.83 9.67 13.79
N LEU A 112 -10.66 9.51 12.48
CA LEU A 112 -10.29 10.60 11.58
C LEU A 112 -11.40 11.64 11.45
N LYS A 113 -12.66 11.22 11.45
CA LYS A 113 -13.82 12.12 11.44
C LYS A 113 -13.96 12.92 12.74
N GLU A 114 -13.56 12.32 13.86
CA GLU A 114 -13.51 13.02 15.16
C GLU A 114 -12.33 13.99 15.26
N GLY A 115 -11.48 14.10 14.23
CA GLY A 115 -10.33 14.99 14.22
C GLY A 115 -9.12 14.48 15.02
N LYS A 116 -9.12 13.20 15.41
CA LYS A 116 -8.05 12.60 16.20
C LYS A 116 -6.81 12.34 15.35
N ASP A 117 -5.65 12.44 15.97
CA ASP A 117 -4.37 12.06 15.36
C ASP A 117 -4.21 10.54 15.35
N LEU A 118 -3.66 9.99 14.26
CA LEU A 118 -3.48 8.54 14.11
C LEU A 118 -2.06 8.16 13.75
N ILE A 119 -1.61 7.04 14.31
CA ILE A 119 -0.48 6.26 13.84
C ILE A 119 -1.05 4.96 13.27
N VAL A 120 -0.97 4.77 11.96
CA VAL A 120 -1.55 3.62 11.27
C VAL A 120 -0.45 2.70 10.79
N ARG A 121 -0.43 1.48 11.32
CA ARG A 121 0.44 0.41 10.83
C ARG A 121 -0.35 -0.53 9.95
N SER A 122 0.02 -0.58 8.68
CA SER A 122 -0.61 -1.52 7.75
C SER A 122 0.32 -1.90 6.60
N LYS A 123 0.08 -3.07 6.00
CA LYS A 123 0.88 -3.58 4.88
C LYS A 123 0.78 -2.68 3.65
N THR A 124 1.77 -2.76 2.75
CA THR A 124 1.67 -2.12 1.43
C THR A 124 0.52 -2.75 0.62
N GLY A 125 -0.21 -1.92 -0.13
CA GLY A 125 -1.35 -2.39 -0.93
C GLY A 125 -2.65 -2.62 -0.14
N SER A 126 -2.71 -2.27 1.14
CA SER A 126 -3.93 -2.39 1.98
C SER A 126 -4.98 -1.30 1.75
N GLY A 127 -4.70 -0.28 0.92
CA GLY A 127 -5.59 0.85 0.68
C GLY A 127 -5.35 2.06 1.60
N LYS A 128 -4.13 2.22 2.15
CA LYS A 128 -3.73 3.35 3.03
C LYS A 128 -4.02 4.71 2.42
N THR A 129 -3.74 4.89 1.14
CA THR A 129 -3.95 6.18 0.47
C THR A 129 -5.40 6.65 0.60
N LEU A 130 -6.36 5.77 0.37
CA LEU A 130 -7.77 6.11 0.56
C LEU A 130 -8.10 6.32 2.04
N ALA A 131 -7.46 5.61 2.96
CA ALA A 131 -7.72 5.75 4.38
C ALA A 131 -7.49 7.19 4.89
N PHE A 132 -6.47 7.91 4.39
CA PHE A 132 -6.28 9.32 4.72
C PHE A 132 -6.91 10.29 3.72
N ALA A 133 -7.00 9.92 2.44
CA ALA A 133 -7.54 10.83 1.43
C ALA A 133 -9.05 11.07 1.62
N LEU A 134 -9.83 10.03 1.93
CA LEU A 134 -11.28 10.15 2.09
C LEU A 134 -11.68 11.18 3.17
N PRO A 135 -11.19 11.10 4.42
CA PRO A 135 -11.56 12.06 5.45
C PRO A 135 -11.01 13.47 5.19
N ILE A 136 -9.83 13.60 4.55
CA ILE A 136 -9.29 14.89 4.16
C ILE A 136 -10.19 15.56 3.10
N ILE A 137 -10.56 14.83 2.05
CA ILE A 137 -11.43 15.32 1.00
C ILE A 137 -12.80 15.70 1.58
N ASP A 138 -13.36 14.84 2.42
CA ASP A 138 -14.67 15.05 3.04
C ASP A 138 -14.68 16.33 3.88
N ARG A 139 -13.64 16.54 4.69
CA ARG A 139 -13.45 17.78 5.46
C ARG A 139 -13.37 19.02 4.56
N ILE A 140 -12.57 18.97 3.50
CA ILE A 140 -12.45 20.11 2.57
C ILE A 140 -13.79 20.42 1.91
N TYR A 141 -14.56 19.41 1.54
CA TYR A 141 -15.91 19.59 0.99
C TYR A 141 -16.87 20.26 1.98
N MET A 142 -16.82 19.86 3.25
CA MET A 142 -17.64 20.48 4.31
C MET A 142 -17.21 21.95 4.56
N GLU A 143 -15.91 22.23 4.57
CA GLU A 143 -15.40 23.60 4.73
C GLU A 143 -15.80 24.49 3.54
N GLN A 144 -15.72 23.99 2.31
CA GLN A 144 -16.16 24.71 1.11
C GLN A 144 -17.66 24.98 1.12
N ALA A 145 -18.49 24.04 1.56
CA ALA A 145 -19.92 24.21 1.72
C ALA A 145 -20.28 25.34 2.71
N ASN A 146 -19.43 25.54 3.72
CA ASN A 146 -19.56 26.61 4.72
C ASN A 146 -18.87 27.93 4.28
N GLY A 147 -18.51 28.08 3.01
CA GLY A 147 -17.88 29.30 2.48
C GLY A 147 -16.37 29.40 2.66
N GLY A 148 -15.72 28.35 3.18
CA GLY A 148 -14.27 28.28 3.30
C GLY A 148 -13.61 28.22 1.92
N ARG A 149 -12.57 29.05 1.69
CA ARG A 149 -11.78 29.09 0.45
C ARG A 149 -10.29 29.01 0.77
N THR A 150 -9.56 28.34 -0.12
CA THR A 150 -8.09 28.33 -0.09
C THR A 150 -7.53 29.46 -0.95
N GLY A 151 -6.31 29.89 -0.67
CA GLY A 151 -5.59 30.89 -1.46
C GLY A 151 -4.51 30.28 -2.36
N PRO A 152 -3.84 31.11 -3.16
CA PRO A 152 -2.65 30.70 -3.90
C PRO A 152 -1.57 30.17 -2.95
N GLY A 153 -1.06 28.97 -3.20
CA GLY A 153 -0.02 28.35 -2.39
C GLY A 153 -0.36 28.10 -0.91
N ALA A 154 -1.64 28.21 -0.50
CA ALA A 154 -2.10 28.08 0.88
C ALA A 154 -3.08 26.90 1.03
N PRO A 155 -2.59 25.64 1.07
CA PRO A 155 -3.44 24.43 1.11
C PRO A 155 -4.09 24.22 2.48
N ARG A 156 -5.20 23.48 2.49
CA ARG A 156 -5.85 22.98 3.71
C ARG A 156 -5.26 21.66 4.19
N ALA A 157 -4.64 20.90 3.28
CA ALA A 157 -3.98 19.64 3.64
C ALA A 157 -2.63 19.49 2.95
N VAL A 158 -1.72 18.83 3.67
CA VAL A 158 -0.39 18.46 3.20
C VAL A 158 -0.20 16.97 3.35
N VAL A 159 0.35 16.33 2.31
CA VAL A 159 0.78 14.93 2.34
C VAL A 159 2.26 14.87 1.98
N LEU A 160 3.08 14.31 2.87
CA LEU A 160 4.49 14.03 2.63
C LEU A 160 4.68 12.59 2.23
N ALA A 161 5.50 12.37 1.22
CA ALA A 161 5.88 11.05 0.72
C ALA A 161 7.40 10.98 0.50
N PRO A 162 8.08 9.85 0.74
CA PRO A 162 9.53 9.72 0.64
C PRO A 162 10.05 9.88 -0.79
N THR A 163 9.25 9.54 -1.78
CA THR A 163 9.66 9.53 -3.18
C THR A 163 8.71 10.34 -4.07
N ARG A 164 9.25 10.82 -5.19
CA ARG A 164 8.50 11.57 -6.21
C ARG A 164 7.35 10.76 -6.78
N GLU A 165 7.62 9.49 -7.02
CA GLU A 165 6.69 8.55 -7.62
C GLU A 165 5.50 8.31 -6.69
N LEU A 166 5.76 8.13 -5.39
CA LEU A 166 4.68 7.99 -4.40
C LEU A 166 3.88 9.29 -4.30
N ALA A 167 4.54 10.44 -4.26
CA ALA A 167 3.86 11.73 -4.27
C ALA A 167 2.94 11.91 -5.49
N LEU A 168 3.41 11.51 -6.69
CA LEU A 168 2.61 11.53 -7.91
C LEU A 168 1.47 10.50 -7.89
N GLN A 169 1.68 9.34 -7.28
CA GLN A 169 0.64 8.32 -7.12
C GLN A 169 -0.45 8.82 -6.19
N VAL A 170 -0.08 9.36 -5.03
CA VAL A 170 -1.04 9.95 -4.08
C VAL A 170 -1.80 11.10 -4.74
N HIS A 171 -1.12 11.97 -5.49
CA HIS A 171 -1.74 13.05 -6.23
C HIS A 171 -2.81 12.56 -7.20
N LYS A 172 -2.51 11.53 -8.02
CA LYS A 172 -3.48 10.93 -8.94
C LYS A 172 -4.68 10.32 -8.23
N GLU A 173 -4.46 9.73 -7.04
CA GLU A 173 -5.59 9.22 -6.24
C GLU A 173 -6.49 10.36 -5.75
N PHE A 174 -5.94 11.46 -5.27
CA PHE A 174 -6.75 12.64 -4.91
C PHE A 174 -7.52 13.20 -6.11
N GLU A 175 -6.88 13.35 -7.28
CA GLU A 175 -7.56 13.78 -8.50
C GLU A 175 -8.68 12.82 -8.93
N ARG A 176 -8.47 11.50 -8.77
CA ARG A 176 -9.47 10.47 -9.09
C ARG A 176 -10.66 10.52 -8.14
N LEU A 177 -10.39 10.71 -6.83
CA LEU A 177 -11.42 10.75 -5.78
C LEU A 177 -12.20 12.06 -5.77
N ALA A 178 -11.54 13.16 -6.06
CA ALA A 178 -12.09 14.52 -5.97
C ALA A 178 -11.55 15.40 -7.13
N PRO A 179 -12.05 15.19 -8.36
CA PRO A 179 -11.55 15.91 -9.56
C PRO A 179 -11.82 17.42 -9.54
N ASP A 180 -12.67 17.86 -8.66
CA ASP A 180 -13.05 19.25 -8.45
C ASP A 180 -12.20 19.95 -7.36
N LEU A 181 -11.38 19.21 -6.60
CA LEU A 181 -10.37 19.77 -5.70
C LEU A 181 -9.07 20.02 -6.46
N ARG A 182 -8.44 21.14 -6.13
CA ARG A 182 -7.16 21.47 -6.72
C ARG A 182 -6.01 20.89 -5.91
N CYS A 183 -5.50 19.77 -6.38
CA CYS A 183 -4.32 19.11 -5.83
C CYS A 183 -3.06 19.53 -6.60
N VAL A 184 -1.95 19.76 -5.90
CA VAL A 184 -0.66 20.08 -6.53
C VAL A 184 0.40 19.15 -5.96
N SER A 185 1.19 18.54 -6.87
CA SER A 185 2.35 17.75 -6.47
C SER A 185 3.64 18.53 -6.59
N VAL A 186 4.49 18.49 -5.53
CA VAL A 186 5.77 19.20 -5.46
C VAL A 186 6.89 18.21 -5.08
N TYR A 187 7.91 18.10 -5.95
CA TYR A 187 9.00 17.13 -5.76
C TYR A 187 10.29 17.58 -6.46
N GLY A 188 11.42 17.13 -5.95
CA GLY A 188 12.73 17.44 -6.49
C GLY A 188 13.00 16.80 -7.88
N GLY A 189 13.98 17.30 -8.63
CA GLY A 189 14.39 16.76 -9.94
C GLY A 189 13.45 17.06 -11.10
N ALA A 190 12.39 17.83 -10.87
CA ALA A 190 11.57 18.43 -11.91
C ALA A 190 11.77 19.96 -11.93
N PRO A 191 11.58 20.63 -13.09
CA PRO A 191 11.69 22.08 -13.19
C PRO A 191 10.75 22.78 -12.20
N ILE A 192 11.31 23.60 -11.30
CA ILE A 192 10.55 24.30 -10.27
C ILE A 192 9.51 25.27 -10.84
N GLY A 193 9.78 25.89 -11.99
CA GLY A 193 8.88 26.87 -12.60
C GLY A 193 7.45 26.35 -12.86
N ARG A 194 7.31 25.09 -13.26
CA ARG A 194 5.97 24.47 -13.44
C ARG A 194 5.23 24.32 -12.10
N GLN A 195 5.95 23.95 -11.05
CA GLN A 195 5.37 23.78 -9.71
C GLN A 195 4.96 25.16 -9.12
N LEU A 196 5.78 26.20 -9.31
CA LEU A 196 5.44 27.59 -8.95
C LEU A 196 4.20 28.06 -9.68
N ALA A 197 4.10 27.84 -11.00
CA ALA A 197 2.92 28.17 -11.79
C ALA A 197 1.64 27.45 -11.32
N SER A 198 1.78 26.23 -10.77
CA SER A 198 0.66 25.51 -10.17
C SER A 198 0.26 26.08 -8.82
N LEU A 199 1.23 26.46 -7.99
CA LEU A 199 1.01 27.04 -6.66
C LEU A 199 0.51 28.48 -6.72
N SER A 200 0.77 29.22 -7.80
CA SER A 200 0.27 30.61 -7.95
C SER A 200 -1.25 30.72 -8.06
N ARG A 201 -1.94 29.62 -8.11
CA ARG A 201 -3.41 29.52 -8.12
C ARG A 201 -3.90 28.99 -6.78
N GLN A 202 -5.22 29.00 -6.57
CA GLN A 202 -5.86 28.33 -5.44
C GLN A 202 -5.42 26.86 -5.34
N VAL A 203 -5.12 26.39 -4.14
CA VAL A 203 -4.69 25.00 -3.89
C VAL A 203 -5.40 24.48 -2.66
N ASP A 204 -6.00 23.31 -2.75
CA ASP A 204 -6.67 22.64 -1.62
C ASP A 204 -5.76 21.66 -0.91
N VAL A 205 -4.99 20.88 -1.69
CA VAL A 205 -4.08 19.85 -1.16
C VAL A 205 -2.71 19.97 -1.84
N VAL A 206 -1.64 19.96 -1.06
CA VAL A 206 -0.27 19.83 -1.57
C VAL A 206 0.28 18.46 -1.16
N ILE A 207 0.77 17.72 -2.15
CA ILE A 207 1.42 16.42 -1.96
C ILE A 207 2.89 16.57 -2.38
N GLY A 208 3.84 16.13 -1.56
CA GLY A 208 5.22 16.33 -1.99
C GLY A 208 6.28 15.54 -1.26
N THR A 209 7.51 15.68 -1.76
CA THR A 209 8.70 15.16 -1.08
C THR A 209 9.29 16.24 -0.16
N PRO A 210 9.85 15.85 1.02
CA PRO A 210 10.28 16.80 2.04
C PRO A 210 11.19 17.90 1.51
N GLY A 211 12.31 17.60 0.88
CA GLY A 211 13.29 18.60 0.45
C GLY A 211 12.74 19.67 -0.51
N ARG A 212 11.83 19.32 -1.47
CA ARG A 212 11.21 20.32 -2.35
C ARG A 212 10.17 21.16 -1.59
N MET A 213 9.50 20.57 -0.64
CA MET A 213 8.51 21.31 0.17
C MET A 213 9.20 22.34 1.04
N VAL A 214 10.33 22.00 1.67
CA VAL A 214 11.19 22.95 2.40
C VAL A 214 11.64 24.10 1.50
N ASP A 215 12.18 23.82 0.31
CA ASP A 215 12.61 24.84 -0.66
C ASP A 215 11.47 25.83 -0.99
N LEU A 216 10.24 25.33 -1.21
CA LEU A 216 9.08 26.17 -1.52
C LEU A 216 8.59 26.99 -0.32
N VAL A 217 8.60 26.44 0.90
CA VAL A 217 8.26 27.14 2.14
C VAL A 217 9.27 28.26 2.41
N GLN A 218 10.57 27.96 2.35
CA GLN A 218 11.63 28.92 2.59
C GLN A 218 11.66 30.06 1.58
N ARG A 219 11.22 29.82 0.34
CA ARG A 219 11.07 30.87 -0.70
C ARG A 219 9.76 31.66 -0.58
N GLY A 220 8.88 31.33 0.36
CA GLY A 220 7.59 31.98 0.53
C GLY A 220 6.57 31.65 -0.59
N ASN A 221 6.79 30.58 -1.36
CA ASN A 221 5.88 30.16 -2.44
C ASN A 221 4.84 29.14 -1.95
N LEU A 222 4.98 28.62 -0.75
CA LEU A 222 4.07 27.69 -0.09
C LEU A 222 3.82 28.17 1.34
N ASP A 223 2.60 28.61 1.60
CA ASP A 223 2.14 29.07 2.92
C ASP A 223 1.37 27.93 3.62
N LEU A 224 1.94 27.38 4.67
CA LEU A 224 1.37 26.28 5.44
C LEU A 224 0.56 26.74 6.67
N SER A 225 0.38 28.02 6.87
CA SER A 225 -0.29 28.60 8.06
C SER A 225 -1.77 28.21 8.21
N ASN A 226 -2.41 27.72 7.15
CA ASN A 226 -3.82 27.32 7.11
C ASN A 226 -4.04 25.80 7.01
N VAL A 227 -2.98 25.01 7.18
CA VAL A 227 -3.08 23.54 7.10
C VAL A 227 -3.91 22.98 8.26
N ALA A 228 -4.99 22.30 7.95
CA ALA A 228 -5.88 21.65 8.91
C ALA A 228 -5.60 20.14 9.05
N ALA A 229 -4.92 19.54 8.06
CA ALA A 229 -4.53 18.13 8.09
C ALA A 229 -3.14 17.91 7.48
N ALA A 230 -2.26 17.20 8.21
CA ALA A 230 -0.92 16.84 7.76
C ALA A 230 -0.76 15.32 7.81
N THR A 231 -0.28 14.73 6.72
CA THR A 231 -0.09 13.28 6.61
C THR A 231 1.36 12.95 6.26
N LEU A 232 1.96 11.99 6.97
CA LEU A 232 3.21 11.33 6.59
C LEU A 232 2.86 9.95 6.04
N ASP A 233 3.06 9.72 4.75
CA ASP A 233 2.89 8.39 4.14
C ASP A 233 4.25 7.72 3.95
N GLU A 234 4.36 6.45 4.31
CA GLU A 234 5.62 5.71 4.42
C GLU A 234 6.63 6.42 5.33
N ALA A 235 6.20 6.81 6.54
CA ALA A 235 7.01 7.56 7.49
C ALA A 235 8.31 6.84 7.88
N ASP A 236 8.27 5.49 7.99
CA ASP A 236 9.46 4.67 8.24
C ASP A 236 10.52 4.82 7.14
N GLU A 237 10.09 4.99 5.92
CA GLU A 237 11.01 5.20 4.80
C GLU A 237 11.58 6.62 4.78
N MET A 238 10.78 7.63 5.12
CA MET A 238 11.27 9.02 5.21
C MET A 238 12.34 9.17 6.28
N LEU A 239 12.15 8.57 7.46
CA LEU A 239 13.15 8.60 8.54
C LEU A 239 14.42 7.81 8.16
N LYS A 240 14.28 6.64 7.53
CA LYS A 240 15.44 5.87 7.02
C LYS A 240 16.26 6.64 5.99
N GLN A 241 15.64 7.52 5.21
CA GLN A 241 16.31 8.38 4.24
C GLN A 241 16.88 9.66 4.86
N GLY A 242 16.67 9.89 6.14
CA GLY A 242 17.21 11.03 6.88
C GLY A 242 16.43 12.34 6.70
N PHE A 243 15.15 12.28 6.34
CA PHE A 243 14.30 13.47 6.16
C PHE A 243 13.72 14.05 7.47
N GLU A 244 14.29 13.71 8.62
CA GLU A 244 13.76 14.15 9.91
C GLU A 244 13.78 15.68 10.04
N GLU A 245 14.90 16.31 9.68
CA GLU A 245 15.05 17.78 9.73
C GLU A 245 14.08 18.49 8.78
N GLU A 246 13.93 18.01 7.55
CA GLU A 246 13.01 18.61 6.59
C GLU A 246 11.56 18.48 7.05
N ILE A 247 11.18 17.36 7.65
CA ILE A 247 9.84 17.17 8.22
C ILE A 247 9.63 18.17 9.35
N GLU A 248 10.58 18.36 10.26
CA GLU A 248 10.50 19.33 11.35
C GLU A 248 10.33 20.78 10.84
N ILE A 249 11.09 21.17 9.81
CA ILE A 249 10.96 22.50 9.18
C ILE A 249 9.54 22.68 8.61
N ILE A 250 9.02 21.69 7.91
CA ILE A 250 7.68 21.74 7.31
C ILE A 250 6.60 21.83 8.40
N TYR A 251 6.69 21.00 9.43
CA TYR A 251 5.72 20.99 10.53
C TYR A 251 5.76 22.28 11.38
N SER A 252 6.94 22.90 11.50
CA SER A 252 7.10 24.18 12.18
C SER A 252 6.47 25.35 11.42
N ALA A 253 6.33 25.24 10.10
CA ALA A 253 5.63 26.23 9.26
C ALA A 253 4.11 26.09 9.27
N MET A 254 3.57 25.02 9.86
CA MET A 254 2.13 24.77 10.00
C MET A 254 1.59 25.32 11.31
N PRO A 255 0.25 25.41 11.48
CA PRO A 255 -0.36 25.69 12.78
C PRO A 255 0.13 24.71 13.86
N PRO A 256 0.10 25.09 15.16
CA PRO A 256 0.45 24.21 16.26
C PRO A 256 -0.26 22.85 16.17
N LYS A 257 0.39 21.80 16.65
CA LYS A 257 -0.11 20.42 16.46
C LYS A 257 -1.51 20.18 17.00
N ASP A 258 -1.95 20.91 18.02
CA ASP A 258 -3.29 20.88 18.60
C ASP A 258 -4.36 21.60 17.75
N LYS A 259 -3.95 22.35 16.72
CA LYS A 259 -4.83 23.08 15.80
C LYS A 259 -4.96 22.42 14.43
N ARG A 260 -4.27 21.32 14.21
CA ARG A 260 -4.34 20.53 12.99
C ARG A 260 -4.45 19.05 13.33
N GLN A 261 -4.97 18.27 12.42
CA GLN A 261 -4.96 16.81 12.50
C GLN A 261 -3.67 16.26 11.91
N ASN A 262 -3.02 15.33 12.61
CA ASN A 262 -1.75 14.75 12.18
C ASN A 262 -1.90 13.25 11.99
N LEU A 263 -1.49 12.75 10.84
CA LEU A 263 -1.64 11.37 10.43
C LEU A 263 -0.28 10.78 10.06
N LEU A 264 0.05 9.64 10.61
CA LEU A 264 1.26 8.92 10.31
C LEU A 264 0.92 7.51 9.82
N PHE A 265 1.23 7.24 8.56
CA PHE A 265 1.08 5.93 7.94
C PHE A 265 2.45 5.29 7.74
N SER A 266 2.60 4.06 8.20
CA SER A 266 3.87 3.32 8.15
C SER A 266 3.61 1.82 7.99
N ALA A 267 4.58 1.11 7.44
CA ALA A 267 4.58 -0.36 7.46
C ALA A 267 5.13 -0.91 8.79
N THR A 268 5.93 -0.12 9.49
CA THR A 268 6.54 -0.48 10.77
C THR A 268 6.23 0.56 11.86
N VAL A 269 6.24 0.15 13.13
CA VAL A 269 6.15 1.06 14.28
C VAL A 269 7.36 0.82 15.18
N SER A 270 8.54 1.16 14.65
CA SER A 270 9.81 1.08 15.36
C SER A 270 9.91 2.14 16.48
N PRO A 271 10.87 2.04 17.41
CA PRO A 271 11.12 3.07 18.42
C PRO A 271 11.36 4.46 17.83
N GLU A 272 12.06 4.53 16.69
CA GLU A 272 12.33 5.78 15.96
C GLU A 272 11.04 6.41 15.44
N ILE A 273 10.13 5.60 14.85
CA ILE A 273 8.81 6.06 14.42
C ILE A 273 7.99 6.57 15.60
N ARG A 274 8.04 5.89 16.74
CA ARG A 274 7.33 6.32 17.95
C ARG A 274 7.92 7.62 18.51
N HIS A 275 9.23 7.80 18.39
CA HIS A 275 9.90 9.04 18.81
C HIS A 275 9.49 10.20 17.92
N ALA A 276 9.61 10.07 16.61
CA ALA A 276 9.19 11.07 15.64
C ALA A 276 7.68 11.39 15.77
N ALA A 277 6.84 10.38 15.98
CA ALA A 277 5.42 10.59 16.20
C ALA A 277 5.12 11.52 17.38
N LYS A 278 5.87 11.43 18.49
CA LYS A 278 5.68 12.34 19.65
C LYS A 278 5.95 13.79 19.32
N SER A 279 6.88 14.08 18.41
CA SER A 279 7.19 15.44 17.96
C SER A 279 6.07 16.02 17.10
N PHE A 280 5.45 15.20 16.23
CA PHE A 280 4.54 15.66 15.20
C PHE A 280 3.05 15.49 15.55
N LEU A 281 2.70 14.49 16.35
CA LEU A 281 1.32 14.20 16.75
C LEU A 281 1.02 14.68 18.17
N ASN A 282 -0.27 14.90 18.44
CA ASN A 282 -0.81 14.94 19.79
C ASN A 282 -0.91 13.51 20.35
N GLU A 283 -1.79 13.23 21.29
CA GLU A 283 -2.06 11.88 21.78
C GLU A 283 -2.65 11.02 20.64
N GLY A 284 -1.78 10.51 19.76
CA GLY A 284 -2.18 9.75 18.58
C GLY A 284 -2.69 8.36 18.95
N ILE A 285 -3.85 7.97 18.38
CA ILE A 285 -4.37 6.61 18.47
C ILE A 285 -3.55 5.71 17.55
N VAL A 286 -3.07 4.58 18.07
CA VAL A 286 -2.37 3.58 17.26
C VAL A 286 -3.39 2.58 16.70
N VAL A 287 -3.50 2.54 15.38
CA VAL A 287 -4.28 1.54 14.64
C VAL A 287 -3.31 0.54 14.01
N ASP A 288 -3.18 -0.62 14.63
CA ASP A 288 -2.30 -1.69 14.16
C ASP A 288 -3.11 -2.80 13.46
N LEU A 289 -3.02 -2.87 12.14
CA LEU A 289 -3.68 -3.89 11.31
C LEU A 289 -2.72 -4.99 10.84
N VAL A 290 -1.50 -4.99 11.35
CA VAL A 290 -0.48 -5.99 11.05
C VAL A 290 -0.33 -6.97 12.20
N GLY A 291 -0.51 -6.50 13.45
CA GLY A 291 -0.38 -7.28 14.68
C GLY A 291 1.01 -7.92 14.81
N ASP A 292 1.08 -9.02 15.56
CA ASP A 292 2.31 -9.80 15.76
C ASP A 292 2.83 -10.50 14.50
N ASN A 293 2.02 -10.52 13.43
CA ASN A 293 2.37 -11.08 12.13
C ASN A 293 3.02 -10.06 11.17
N ALA A 294 3.64 -9.01 11.71
CA ALA A 294 4.28 -7.93 10.96
C ALA A 294 5.26 -8.39 9.87
N GLN A 295 5.88 -9.52 10.08
CA GLN A 295 6.88 -10.10 9.19
C GLN A 295 6.34 -11.29 8.39
N SER A 296 5.03 -11.59 8.44
CA SER A 296 4.47 -12.70 7.67
C SER A 296 4.28 -12.32 6.19
N VAL A 297 4.72 -13.19 5.33
CA VAL A 297 4.41 -13.15 3.90
C VAL A 297 2.98 -13.67 3.69
N PRO A 298 2.18 -13.11 2.75
CA PRO A 298 0.87 -13.66 2.42
C PRO A 298 0.95 -15.15 2.03
N SER A 299 -0.02 -15.94 2.47
CA SER A 299 -0.09 -17.39 2.20
C SER A 299 -0.20 -17.74 0.72
N ASP A 300 -0.69 -16.81 -0.09
CA ASP A 300 -0.93 -17.00 -1.52
C ASP A 300 0.35 -16.81 -2.38
N ILE A 301 1.50 -16.55 -1.71
CA ILE A 301 2.78 -16.39 -2.38
C ILE A 301 3.62 -17.66 -2.23
N LYS A 302 3.94 -18.27 -3.36
CA LYS A 302 4.88 -19.38 -3.40
C LYS A 302 6.29 -18.88 -3.18
N MET A 303 6.98 -19.43 -2.16
CA MET A 303 8.33 -19.04 -1.75
C MET A 303 9.34 -20.08 -2.22
N ILE A 304 10.25 -19.71 -3.11
CA ILE A 304 11.27 -20.59 -3.67
C ILE A 304 12.66 -20.06 -3.36
N ALA A 305 13.53 -20.89 -2.78
CA ALA A 305 14.95 -20.58 -2.62
C ALA A 305 15.81 -21.38 -3.60
N MET A 306 16.64 -20.68 -4.36
CA MET A 306 17.52 -21.30 -5.34
C MET A 306 18.99 -21.08 -4.97
N PRO A 307 19.77 -22.15 -4.77
CA PRO A 307 21.20 -22.02 -4.54
C PRO A 307 21.93 -21.54 -5.80
N ALA A 308 22.65 -20.44 -5.69
CA ALA A 308 23.44 -19.88 -6.77
C ALA A 308 24.64 -19.11 -6.23
N HIS A 309 25.86 -19.52 -6.63
CA HIS A 309 27.05 -18.73 -6.33
C HIS A 309 26.95 -17.33 -6.95
N ARG A 310 27.44 -16.31 -6.23
CA ARG A 310 27.26 -14.90 -6.58
C ARG A 310 27.63 -14.59 -8.05
N GLY A 311 28.74 -15.14 -8.54
CA GLY A 311 29.18 -14.96 -9.94
C GLY A 311 28.31 -15.65 -11.01
N LYS A 312 27.33 -16.48 -10.60
CA LYS A 312 26.42 -17.20 -11.52
C LYS A 312 24.96 -16.72 -11.41
N ARG A 313 24.68 -15.76 -10.55
CA ARG A 313 23.31 -15.30 -10.31
C ARG A 313 22.69 -14.59 -11.51
N PHE A 314 23.48 -13.85 -12.31
CA PHE A 314 22.97 -13.24 -13.55
C PHE A 314 22.52 -14.28 -14.57
N GLU A 315 23.30 -15.34 -14.74
CA GLU A 315 22.93 -16.47 -15.62
C GLU A 315 21.65 -17.17 -15.10
N ALA A 316 21.58 -17.40 -13.78
CA ALA A 316 20.40 -17.99 -13.14
C ALA A 316 19.16 -17.13 -13.34
N ILE A 317 19.23 -15.81 -13.08
CA ILE A 317 18.13 -14.87 -13.31
C ILE A 317 17.70 -14.88 -14.77
N ALA A 318 18.64 -14.80 -15.71
CA ALA A 318 18.34 -14.83 -17.15
C ALA A 318 17.64 -16.12 -17.55
N GLN A 319 18.04 -17.27 -16.98
CA GLN A 319 17.36 -18.55 -17.22
C GLN A 319 15.95 -18.57 -16.63
N ILE A 320 15.75 -18.06 -15.42
CA ILE A 320 14.42 -17.93 -14.81
C ILE A 320 13.53 -17.06 -15.70
N LEU A 321 14.00 -15.85 -16.04
CA LEU A 321 13.25 -14.90 -16.86
C LEU A 321 12.92 -15.45 -18.25
N SER A 322 13.84 -16.17 -18.88
CA SER A 322 13.60 -16.79 -20.19
C SER A 322 12.49 -17.86 -20.14
N ASN A 323 12.28 -18.49 -18.98
CA ASN A 323 11.23 -19.48 -18.81
C ASN A 323 9.87 -18.84 -18.50
N VAL A 324 9.84 -17.74 -17.72
CA VAL A 324 8.59 -17.15 -17.22
C VAL A 324 8.10 -15.95 -18.05
N CYS A 325 9.03 -15.22 -18.68
CA CYS A 325 8.72 -13.98 -19.40
C CYS A 325 8.74 -14.12 -20.92
N LYS A 326 8.78 -15.34 -21.49
CA LYS A 326 8.83 -15.59 -22.92
C LYS A 326 7.44 -15.84 -23.51
N GLY A 327 7.15 -15.19 -24.64
CA GLY A 327 5.91 -15.43 -25.40
C GLY A 327 4.86 -14.30 -25.33
N ARG A 328 3.72 -14.49 -26.03
CA ARG A 328 2.64 -13.48 -26.13
C ARG A 328 1.88 -13.24 -24.81
N ASN A 329 1.72 -14.30 -24.01
CA ASN A 329 1.13 -14.23 -22.66
C ASN A 329 2.21 -14.35 -21.59
N SER A 330 3.29 -13.59 -21.74
CA SER A 330 4.41 -13.64 -20.81
C SER A 330 4.04 -13.05 -19.47
N SER A 331 4.41 -13.76 -18.40
CA SER A 331 4.32 -13.27 -17.04
C SER A 331 5.18 -12.02 -16.85
N ARG A 332 4.79 -11.18 -15.89
CA ARG A 332 5.54 -10.01 -15.47
C ARG A 332 6.46 -10.36 -14.31
N ALA A 333 7.70 -9.89 -14.38
CA ALA A 333 8.69 -10.11 -13.34
C ALA A 333 9.31 -8.79 -12.84
N LEU A 334 9.57 -8.74 -11.54
CA LEU A 334 10.33 -7.69 -10.89
C LEU A 334 11.58 -8.30 -10.26
N VAL A 335 12.75 -7.84 -10.66
CA VAL A 335 14.04 -8.33 -10.17
C VAL A 335 14.68 -7.28 -9.28
N PHE A 336 15.04 -7.64 -8.07
CA PHE A 336 15.74 -6.77 -7.13
C PHE A 336 17.23 -7.06 -7.08
N LEU A 337 18.01 -6.01 -7.32
CA LEU A 337 19.49 -6.02 -7.31
C LEU A 337 20.02 -5.00 -6.28
N PRO A 338 21.20 -5.28 -5.67
CA PRO A 338 21.75 -4.43 -4.61
C PRO A 338 22.24 -3.07 -5.10
N THR A 339 22.74 -2.96 -6.34
CA THR A 339 23.34 -1.73 -6.84
C THR A 339 22.81 -1.31 -8.21
N LYS A 340 22.86 0.00 -8.49
CA LYS A 340 22.48 0.58 -9.78
C LYS A 340 23.24 -0.01 -10.95
N GLY A 341 24.57 -0.14 -10.84
CA GLY A 341 25.38 -0.71 -11.91
C GLY A 341 24.99 -2.14 -12.26
N MET A 342 24.63 -2.97 -11.26
CA MET A 342 24.16 -4.33 -11.50
C MET A 342 22.81 -4.37 -12.23
N THR A 343 21.94 -3.36 -12.07
CA THR A 343 20.66 -3.32 -12.80
C THR A 343 20.88 -3.08 -14.29
N GLU A 344 21.82 -2.20 -14.64
CA GLU A 344 22.19 -1.92 -16.02
C GLU A 344 22.95 -3.11 -16.65
N GLU A 345 23.89 -3.69 -15.89
CA GLU A 345 24.66 -4.84 -16.31
C GLU A 345 23.79 -6.05 -16.62
N LEU A 346 22.81 -6.36 -15.75
CA LEU A 346 21.88 -7.47 -16.00
C LEU A 346 21.07 -7.22 -17.26
N CYS A 347 20.48 -6.04 -17.43
CA CYS A 347 19.66 -5.72 -18.60
C CYS A 347 20.44 -5.76 -19.91
N SER A 348 21.73 -5.38 -19.91
CA SER A 348 22.62 -5.39 -21.08
C SER A 348 23.36 -6.71 -21.26
N SER A 349 23.25 -7.64 -20.33
CA SER A 349 23.97 -8.92 -20.39
C SER A 349 23.56 -9.76 -21.60
N LYS A 350 24.52 -10.46 -22.19
CA LYS A 350 24.29 -11.39 -23.32
C LYS A 350 23.23 -12.45 -22.99
N ALA A 351 23.13 -12.83 -21.71
CA ALA A 351 22.17 -13.82 -21.23
C ALA A 351 20.73 -13.33 -21.34
N ILE A 352 20.49 -12.04 -21.08
CA ILE A 352 19.16 -11.41 -21.22
C ILE A 352 18.87 -11.05 -22.67
N VAL A 353 19.80 -10.38 -23.37
CA VAL A 353 19.60 -9.91 -24.75
C VAL A 353 19.26 -11.08 -25.69
N GLY A 354 19.89 -12.25 -25.51
CA GLY A 354 19.61 -13.46 -26.30
C GLY A 354 18.39 -14.25 -25.87
N SER A 355 17.75 -13.92 -24.74
CA SER A 355 16.66 -14.70 -24.15
C SER A 355 15.27 -14.35 -24.70
N GLY A 356 15.11 -13.21 -25.37
CA GLY A 356 13.82 -12.65 -25.79
C GLY A 356 13.03 -11.99 -24.64
N VAL A 357 13.64 -11.80 -23.47
CA VAL A 357 13.10 -11.04 -22.35
C VAL A 357 13.29 -9.54 -22.61
N ARG A 358 12.22 -8.78 -22.48
CA ARG A 358 12.25 -7.33 -22.63
C ARG A 358 12.32 -6.72 -21.23
N CYS A 359 13.51 -6.27 -20.83
CA CYS A 359 13.72 -5.66 -19.52
C CYS A 359 14.25 -4.24 -19.60
N ASN A 360 13.94 -3.45 -18.57
CA ASN A 360 14.53 -2.13 -18.35
C ASN A 360 15.07 -2.03 -16.92
N PRO A 361 16.21 -1.34 -16.73
CA PRO A 361 16.72 -1.02 -15.41
C PRO A 361 15.88 0.09 -14.77
N MET A 362 15.89 0.14 -13.42
CA MET A 362 15.30 1.24 -12.65
C MET A 362 16.09 1.49 -11.36
N HIS A 363 16.74 2.65 -11.27
CA HIS A 363 17.54 3.04 -10.11
C HIS A 363 17.52 4.56 -9.89
N GLY A 364 18.02 5.01 -8.73
CA GLY A 364 17.93 6.39 -8.29
C GLY A 364 18.63 7.43 -9.20
N ASP A 365 19.72 7.04 -9.89
CA ASP A 365 20.49 7.94 -10.74
C ASP A 365 19.86 8.20 -12.11
N MET A 366 18.83 7.44 -12.49
CA MET A 366 18.12 7.70 -13.75
C MET A 366 17.39 9.04 -13.71
N GLN A 367 17.41 9.74 -14.85
CA GLN A 367 16.58 10.92 -15.01
C GLN A 367 15.09 10.55 -14.83
N GLN A 368 14.32 11.45 -14.23
CA GLN A 368 12.92 11.21 -13.91
C GLN A 368 12.11 10.77 -15.13
N GLN A 369 12.31 11.41 -16.26
CA GLN A 369 11.62 11.05 -17.51
C GLN A 369 11.93 9.61 -17.95
N ALA A 370 13.17 9.15 -17.79
CA ALA A 370 13.56 7.77 -18.13
C ALA A 370 12.87 6.74 -17.20
N ARG A 371 12.73 7.07 -15.90
CA ARG A 371 12.02 6.23 -14.92
C ARG A 371 10.53 6.13 -15.27
N GLU A 372 9.89 7.25 -15.60
CA GLU A 372 8.48 7.29 -16.02
C GLU A 372 8.24 6.49 -17.31
N VAL A 373 9.14 6.61 -18.28
CA VAL A 373 9.10 5.81 -19.52
C VAL A 373 9.22 4.31 -19.22
N ALA A 374 10.16 3.91 -18.35
CA ALA A 374 10.34 2.51 -17.97
C ALA A 374 9.10 1.94 -17.28
N LEU A 375 8.51 2.68 -16.33
CA LEU A 375 7.28 2.30 -15.64
C LEU A 375 6.08 2.22 -16.59
N SER A 376 5.90 3.21 -17.47
CA SER A 376 4.84 3.18 -18.47
C SER A 376 5.00 1.97 -19.40
N ALA A 377 6.21 1.72 -19.89
CA ALA A 377 6.50 0.56 -20.74
C ALA A 377 6.17 -0.77 -20.02
N PHE A 378 6.40 -0.84 -18.71
CA PHE A 378 6.08 -2.02 -17.91
C PHE A 378 4.56 -2.15 -17.68
N ARG A 379 3.87 -1.06 -17.37
CA ARG A 379 2.39 -1.04 -17.23
C ARG A 379 1.69 -1.46 -18.52
N ASP A 380 2.17 -0.94 -19.65
CA ASP A 380 1.60 -1.19 -20.98
C ASP A 380 1.98 -2.58 -21.53
N GLY A 381 2.83 -3.36 -20.82
CA GLY A 381 3.30 -4.67 -21.28
C GLY A 381 4.30 -4.60 -22.45
N ARG A 382 4.83 -3.41 -22.77
CA ARG A 382 5.91 -3.22 -23.76
C ARG A 382 7.20 -3.88 -23.31
N ILE A 383 7.45 -3.89 -21.99
CA ILE A 383 8.46 -4.72 -21.33
C ILE A 383 7.78 -5.64 -20.32
N ASN A 384 8.35 -6.80 -20.08
CA ASN A 384 7.82 -7.83 -19.18
C ASN A 384 8.68 -8.07 -17.94
N CYS A 385 9.82 -7.41 -17.86
CA CYS A 385 10.71 -7.47 -16.71
C CYS A 385 11.19 -6.05 -16.34
N LEU A 386 11.09 -5.72 -15.05
CA LEU A 386 11.68 -4.51 -14.48
C LEU A 386 12.79 -4.93 -13.53
N VAL A 387 13.99 -4.36 -13.69
CA VAL A 387 15.17 -4.67 -12.87
C VAL A 387 15.48 -3.47 -12.01
N ALA A 388 15.26 -3.56 -10.70
CA ALA A 388 15.25 -2.40 -9.83
C ALA A 388 16.15 -2.53 -8.59
N THR A 389 16.59 -1.39 -8.06
CA THR A 389 17.10 -1.28 -6.70
C THR A 389 15.97 -0.99 -5.72
N ASP A 390 16.17 -1.27 -4.42
CA ASP A 390 15.17 -0.98 -3.38
C ASP A 390 14.68 0.48 -3.40
N VAL A 391 15.62 1.41 -3.42
CA VAL A 391 15.31 2.85 -3.40
C VAL A 391 14.41 3.26 -4.56
N ALA A 392 14.64 2.67 -5.73
CA ALA A 392 13.86 3.00 -6.92
C ALA A 392 12.50 2.29 -6.98
N ALA A 393 12.36 1.14 -6.32
CA ALA A 393 11.13 0.35 -6.35
C ALA A 393 10.15 0.69 -5.20
N ARG A 394 10.63 1.36 -4.14
CA ARG A 394 9.80 1.79 -3.03
C ARG A 394 8.92 2.96 -3.44
N GLY A 395 7.73 3.01 -2.87
CA GLY A 395 6.74 4.04 -3.19
C GLY A 395 6.20 4.02 -4.61
N LEU A 396 6.67 3.09 -5.47
CA LEU A 396 6.15 2.98 -6.83
C LEU A 396 4.87 2.15 -6.87
N ASP A 397 3.91 2.67 -7.62
CA ASP A 397 2.79 1.87 -8.12
C ASP A 397 3.30 0.98 -9.28
N ILE A 398 4.10 -0.01 -8.91
CA ILE A 398 4.45 -1.09 -9.83
C ILE A 398 3.21 -1.97 -9.93
N PRO A 399 2.69 -2.20 -11.16
CA PRO A 399 1.59 -3.14 -11.35
C PRO A 399 1.93 -4.47 -10.68
N GLU A 400 0.92 -5.17 -10.22
CA GLU A 400 1.09 -6.52 -9.69
C GLU A 400 1.87 -7.39 -10.67
N VAL A 401 2.87 -8.09 -10.16
CA VAL A 401 3.74 -8.96 -10.93
C VAL A 401 3.50 -10.42 -10.55
N ASP A 402 3.71 -11.32 -11.50
CA ASP A 402 3.59 -12.75 -11.24
C ASP A 402 4.81 -13.29 -10.49
N TYR A 403 5.98 -12.68 -10.73
CA TYR A 403 7.25 -13.10 -10.15
C TYR A 403 8.01 -11.94 -9.53
N VAL A 404 8.47 -12.14 -8.29
CA VAL A 404 9.48 -11.30 -7.64
C VAL A 404 10.75 -12.13 -7.49
N ILE A 405 11.88 -11.62 -7.98
CA ILE A 405 13.17 -12.31 -7.94
C ILE A 405 14.15 -11.47 -7.13
N HIS A 406 14.74 -12.07 -6.11
CA HIS A 406 15.78 -11.43 -5.30
C HIS A 406 17.14 -11.98 -5.70
N PHE A 407 18.03 -11.11 -6.07
CA PHE A 407 19.44 -11.47 -6.38
C PHE A 407 20.15 -12.06 -5.16
N GLU A 408 19.83 -11.59 -3.97
CA GLU A 408 20.37 -12.06 -2.70
C GLU A 408 19.38 -11.79 -1.55
N VAL A 409 19.63 -12.41 -0.41
CA VAL A 409 18.86 -12.15 0.81
C VAL A 409 19.07 -10.69 1.23
N PRO A 410 18.03 -9.87 1.36
CA PRO A 410 18.18 -8.49 1.82
C PRO A 410 18.70 -8.45 3.25
N GLN A 411 19.49 -7.41 3.57
CA GLN A 411 20.00 -7.22 4.92
C GLN A 411 18.89 -6.96 5.94
N GLN A 412 17.83 -6.25 5.52
CA GLN A 412 16.66 -5.95 6.33
C GLN A 412 15.47 -6.81 5.90
N ILE A 413 14.84 -7.46 6.87
CA ILE A 413 13.68 -8.35 6.63
C ILE A 413 12.49 -7.58 6.10
N GLU A 414 12.31 -6.35 6.57
CA GLU A 414 11.27 -5.44 6.08
C GLU A 414 11.39 -5.21 4.57
N SER A 415 12.63 -5.03 4.06
CA SER A 415 12.86 -4.91 2.62
C SER A 415 12.40 -6.15 1.88
N PHE A 416 12.65 -7.35 2.44
CA PHE A 416 12.17 -8.61 1.85
C PHE A 416 10.64 -8.64 1.77
N VAL A 417 9.96 -8.29 2.85
CA VAL A 417 8.49 -8.26 2.89
C VAL A 417 7.92 -7.23 1.90
N HIS A 418 8.50 -6.04 1.85
CA HIS A 418 8.08 -4.97 0.91
C HIS A 418 8.29 -5.34 -0.56
N ARG A 419 9.41 -6.02 -0.88
CA ARG A 419 9.68 -6.53 -2.23
C ARG A 419 8.69 -7.63 -2.60
N THR A 420 8.52 -8.61 -1.71
CA THR A 420 7.61 -9.74 -1.88
C THR A 420 6.16 -9.28 -2.06
N GLY A 421 5.73 -8.25 -1.33
CA GLY A 421 4.41 -7.64 -1.47
C GLY A 421 4.15 -6.93 -2.81
N ARG A 422 5.03 -7.04 -3.81
CA ARG A 422 4.76 -6.63 -5.21
C ARG A 422 4.06 -7.73 -6.00
N THR A 423 3.94 -8.93 -5.44
CA THR A 423 3.15 -10.05 -5.97
C THR A 423 2.12 -10.52 -4.93
N GLY A 424 1.18 -11.35 -5.32
CA GLY A 424 0.17 -11.93 -4.41
C GLY A 424 -0.82 -10.92 -3.85
N ARG A 425 -1.24 -9.90 -4.62
CA ARG A 425 -2.21 -8.90 -4.20
C ARG A 425 -3.63 -9.28 -4.62
N ALA A 426 -4.61 -8.79 -3.89
CA ALA A 426 -6.04 -8.98 -4.19
C ALA A 426 -6.45 -10.45 -4.41
N GLY A 427 -5.84 -11.39 -3.66
CA GLY A 427 -6.17 -12.83 -3.74
C GLY A 427 -5.62 -13.55 -4.98
N ARG A 428 -4.69 -12.95 -5.71
CA ARG A 428 -3.98 -13.63 -6.81
C ARG A 428 -2.76 -14.37 -6.29
N ALA A 429 -2.49 -15.55 -6.86
CA ALA A 429 -1.28 -16.30 -6.55
C ALA A 429 -0.04 -15.61 -7.14
N GLY A 430 1.03 -15.52 -6.36
CA GLY A 430 2.31 -14.97 -6.79
C GLY A 430 3.48 -15.93 -6.51
N THR A 431 4.63 -15.67 -7.14
CA THR A 431 5.84 -16.45 -6.88
C THR A 431 7.01 -15.55 -6.52
N ASN A 432 7.64 -15.85 -5.40
CA ASN A 432 8.85 -15.20 -4.93
C ASN A 432 10.04 -16.15 -5.09
N ILE A 433 11.10 -15.72 -5.74
CA ILE A 433 12.31 -16.51 -5.95
C ILE A 433 13.49 -15.79 -5.33
N LEU A 434 14.16 -16.43 -4.38
CA LEU A 434 15.31 -15.91 -3.67
C LEU A 434 16.56 -16.68 -4.06
N LEU A 435 17.57 -15.98 -4.56
CA LEU A 435 18.89 -16.57 -4.80
C LEU A 435 19.76 -16.43 -3.55
N TYR A 436 20.40 -17.52 -3.14
CA TYR A 436 21.31 -17.54 -1.98
C TYR A 436 22.59 -18.31 -2.30
N SER A 437 23.67 -18.03 -1.57
CA SER A 437 24.91 -18.84 -1.70
C SER A 437 24.85 -20.04 -0.76
N PRO A 438 25.19 -21.25 -1.23
CA PRO A 438 25.31 -22.40 -0.35
C PRO A 438 26.31 -22.13 0.80
N GLY A 439 25.93 -22.45 2.01
CA GLY A 439 26.74 -22.22 3.23
C GLY A 439 26.55 -20.85 3.90
N GLU A 440 25.69 -19.98 3.35
CA GLU A 440 25.30 -18.74 4.05
C GLU A 440 24.09 -19.01 4.97
N ASP A 441 24.19 -18.58 6.24
CA ASP A 441 23.07 -18.68 7.22
C ASP A 441 21.92 -17.69 6.96
N SER A 442 22.08 -16.83 5.96
CA SER A 442 21.14 -15.75 5.66
C SER A 442 19.73 -16.26 5.34
N LEU A 443 19.61 -17.37 4.60
CA LEU A 443 18.31 -18.00 4.30
C LEU A 443 17.66 -18.56 5.57
N THR A 444 18.40 -19.33 6.37
CA THR A 444 17.89 -19.94 7.62
C THR A 444 17.42 -18.87 8.60
N ARG A 445 18.17 -17.76 8.71
CA ARG A 445 17.78 -16.60 9.51
C ARG A 445 16.49 -15.98 9.02
N LEU A 446 16.35 -15.80 7.69
CA LEU A 446 15.15 -15.27 7.05
C LEU A 446 13.94 -16.16 7.31
N GLU A 447 14.04 -17.47 7.08
CA GLU A 447 12.97 -18.46 7.34
C GLU A 447 12.49 -18.44 8.78
N ARG A 448 13.43 -18.39 9.74
CA ARG A 448 13.11 -18.32 11.18
C ARG A 448 12.33 -17.06 11.52
N THR A 449 12.74 -15.92 10.97
CA THR A 449 12.10 -14.65 11.28
C THR A 449 10.73 -14.50 10.61
N LEU A 450 10.61 -14.95 9.35
CA LEU A 450 9.33 -14.91 8.62
C LEU A 450 8.38 -16.03 9.05
N LYS A 451 8.83 -17.00 9.84
CA LYS A 451 8.09 -18.24 10.17
C LYS A 451 7.55 -18.95 8.91
N THR A 452 8.30 -18.87 7.82
CA THR A 452 7.93 -19.40 6.50
C THR A 452 9.10 -20.22 5.97
N LYS A 453 8.82 -21.39 5.42
CA LYS A 453 9.83 -22.21 4.72
C LYS A 453 9.81 -21.93 3.24
N PHE A 454 10.99 -21.96 2.65
CA PHE A 454 11.17 -21.92 1.19
C PHE A 454 11.21 -23.35 0.64
N GLU A 455 10.66 -23.52 -0.56
CA GLU A 455 10.79 -24.74 -1.35
C GLU A 455 12.12 -24.78 -2.09
#